data_0b86e8045d798c0e827f9cce5c1ac19a
#
_entry.id   0b86e8045d798c0e827f9cce5c1ac19a
#
_cell.length_a   1.000
_cell.length_b   1.000
_cell.length_c   1.000
_cell.angle_alpha   90.00
_cell.angle_beta   90.00
_cell.angle_gamma   90.00
#
_symmetry.space_group_name_H-M   'P 1'
#
loop_
_entity.id
_entity.type
_entity.pdbx_description
1 polymer ?
#
loop_
_entity_poly.entity_id
_entity_poly.type
_entity_poly.pdbx_seq_one_letter_code
_entity_poly.pdbx_strand_id
1 'polypeptide(L)'
;MQINTYLVEDSPTIRDNLIATLEELTSVLTVGTAETELDGVAWLSDSSNAWDLAIVDLFLKQGTGLGVVSALKKRLSAQKVIVLSNYATQDVRKQCALLGADAVFDKSTEIEQLLEYCVNFNPS
;
A
#
# COMPACT_ATOMS: atom_id res chain seq x y z
N MET A 1 -8.65 -2.54 17.36
CA MET A 1 -9.05 -2.84 15.99
C MET A 1 -7.83 -3.19 15.16
N GLN A 2 -7.90 -4.27 14.39
CA GLN A 2 -6.81 -4.65 13.48
C GLN A 2 -7.06 -4.06 12.10
N ILE A 3 -5.98 -3.63 11.45
CA ILE A 3 -6.02 -3.13 10.07
C ILE A 3 -5.48 -4.23 9.17
N ASN A 4 -6.37 -4.93 8.48
CA ASN A 4 -5.98 -6.01 7.57
C ASN A 4 -5.30 -5.39 6.35
N THR A 5 -3.99 -5.62 6.24
CA THR A 5 -3.13 -4.92 5.30
C THR A 5 -2.49 -5.87 4.31
N TYR A 6 -2.56 -5.51 3.03
CA TYR A 6 -1.87 -6.23 1.96
C TYR A 6 -0.72 -5.38 1.45
N LEU A 7 0.44 -6.00 1.26
CA LEU A 7 1.66 -5.28 0.88
C LEU A 7 2.15 -5.76 -0.48
N VAL A 8 2.33 -4.83 -1.42
CA VAL A 8 2.91 -5.10 -2.74
C VAL A 8 4.30 -4.49 -2.77
N GLU A 9 5.32 -5.33 -2.67
CA GLU A 9 6.73 -4.93 -2.57
C GLU A 9 7.61 -6.06 -3.09
N ASP A 10 8.48 -5.78 -4.05
CA ASP A 10 9.31 -6.80 -4.70
C ASP A 10 10.62 -7.13 -3.96
N SER A 11 11.04 -6.30 -3.01
CA SER A 11 12.23 -6.56 -2.20
C SER A 11 11.86 -7.32 -0.92
N PRO A 12 12.30 -8.57 -0.75
CA PRO A 12 12.01 -9.32 0.47
C PRO A 12 12.52 -8.63 1.75
N THR A 13 13.69 -8.02 1.68
CA THR A 13 14.29 -7.33 2.83
C THR A 13 13.46 -6.11 3.25
N ILE A 14 13.10 -5.27 2.29
CA ILE A 14 12.26 -4.08 2.56
C ILE A 14 10.89 -4.52 3.06
N ARG A 15 10.30 -5.51 2.41
CA ARG A 15 8.99 -6.03 2.79
C ARG A 15 8.97 -6.53 4.23
N ASP A 16 9.93 -7.37 4.60
CA ASP A 16 9.98 -7.98 5.93
C ASP A 16 10.24 -6.93 7.01
N ASN A 17 11.12 -5.97 6.75
CA ASN A 17 11.39 -4.87 7.69
C ASN A 17 10.16 -3.98 7.87
N LEU A 18 9.46 -3.68 6.79
CA LEU A 18 8.27 -2.85 6.85
C LEU A 18 7.14 -3.55 7.63
N ILE A 19 6.92 -4.83 7.36
CA ILE A 19 5.93 -5.64 8.08
C ILE A 19 6.23 -5.64 9.58
N ALA A 20 7.47 -5.93 9.94
CA ALA A 20 7.87 -5.98 11.35
C ALA A 20 7.62 -4.64 12.05
N THR A 21 8.00 -3.53 11.41
CA THR A 21 7.82 -2.19 11.97
C THR A 21 6.34 -1.84 12.12
N LEU A 22 5.54 -2.09 11.09
CA LEU A 22 4.13 -1.76 11.12
C LEU A 22 3.37 -2.60 12.16
N GLU A 23 3.66 -3.89 12.24
CA GLU A 23 2.97 -4.76 13.19
C GLU A 23 3.37 -4.49 14.64
N GLU A 24 4.62 -4.05 14.86
CA GLU A 24 5.08 -3.69 16.20
C GLU A 24 4.49 -2.36 16.69
N LEU A 25 4.45 -1.35 15.81
CA LEU A 25 4.15 0.03 16.21
C LEU A 25 2.72 0.47 15.91
N THR A 26 1.95 -0.33 15.17
CA THR A 26 0.58 0.03 14.79
C THR A 26 -0.35 -1.18 14.93
N SER A 27 -1.62 -0.99 14.58
CA SER A 27 -2.61 -2.09 14.58
C SER A 27 -2.64 -2.86 13.24
N VAL A 28 -1.63 -2.69 12.41
CA VAL A 28 -1.53 -3.39 11.13
C VAL A 28 -1.34 -4.88 11.35
N LEU A 29 -2.13 -5.68 10.64
CA LEU A 29 -1.96 -7.12 10.51
C LEU A 29 -1.79 -7.43 9.02
N THR A 30 -0.64 -7.97 8.63
CA THR A 30 -0.37 -8.30 7.24
C THR A 30 -1.13 -9.57 6.86
N VAL A 31 -2.05 -9.46 5.91
CA VAL A 31 -2.88 -10.59 5.46
C VAL A 31 -2.36 -11.24 4.18
N GLY A 32 -1.40 -10.61 3.52
CA GLY A 32 -0.77 -11.16 2.33
C GLY A 32 0.22 -10.19 1.71
N THR A 33 1.01 -10.70 0.78
CA THR A 33 2.01 -9.91 0.06
C THR A 33 2.09 -10.35 -1.40
N ALA A 34 2.57 -9.45 -2.27
CA ALA A 34 2.86 -9.76 -3.66
C ALA A 34 4.13 -9.02 -4.09
N GLU A 35 4.80 -9.55 -5.11
CA GLU A 35 6.01 -8.94 -5.67
C GLU A 35 5.77 -8.31 -7.04
N THR A 36 4.61 -8.56 -7.64
CA THR A 36 4.29 -8.11 -9.00
C THR A 36 2.92 -7.42 -9.04
N GLU A 37 2.73 -6.61 -10.07
CA GLU A 37 1.43 -5.99 -10.34
C GLU A 37 0.34 -7.05 -10.51
N LEU A 38 0.60 -8.06 -11.31
CA LEU A 38 -0.39 -9.10 -11.63
C LEU A 38 -0.90 -9.80 -10.37
N ASP A 39 0.02 -10.27 -9.53
CA ASP A 39 -0.34 -10.99 -8.31
C ASP A 39 -1.05 -10.07 -7.31
N GLY A 40 -0.58 -8.84 -7.18
CA GLY A 40 -1.20 -7.85 -6.30
C GLY A 40 -2.64 -7.54 -6.71
N VAL A 41 -2.85 -7.27 -8.00
CA VAL A 41 -4.20 -6.98 -8.53
C VAL A 41 -5.12 -8.19 -8.35
N ALA A 42 -4.62 -9.39 -8.65
CA ALA A 42 -5.42 -10.60 -8.54
C ALA A 42 -5.96 -10.80 -7.12
N TRP A 43 -5.10 -10.62 -6.12
CA TRP A 43 -5.51 -10.81 -4.73
C TRP A 43 -6.43 -9.69 -4.25
N LEU A 44 -6.04 -8.43 -4.49
CA LEU A 44 -6.76 -7.26 -3.99
C LEU A 44 -8.12 -7.06 -4.67
N SER A 45 -8.27 -7.51 -5.91
CA SER A 45 -9.52 -7.38 -6.66
C SER A 45 -10.48 -8.53 -6.40
N ASP A 46 -10.05 -9.59 -5.72
CA ASP A 46 -10.89 -10.73 -5.40
C ASP A 46 -11.79 -10.37 -4.22
N SER A 47 -13.10 -10.32 -4.44
CA SER A 47 -14.07 -9.92 -3.44
C SER A 47 -14.16 -10.88 -2.25
N SER A 48 -13.64 -12.10 -2.39
CA SER A 48 -13.58 -13.05 -1.26
C SER A 48 -12.45 -12.74 -0.29
N ASN A 49 -11.50 -11.88 -0.66
CA ASN A 49 -10.41 -11.47 0.20
C ASN A 49 -10.77 -10.16 0.92
N ALA A 50 -10.82 -10.21 2.24
CA ALA A 50 -11.10 -9.02 3.04
C ALA A 50 -9.79 -8.27 3.33
N TRP A 51 -9.78 -6.96 3.09
CA TRP A 51 -8.64 -6.11 3.42
C TRP A 51 -9.10 -4.66 3.65
N ASP A 52 -8.34 -3.95 4.46
CA ASP A 52 -8.63 -2.55 4.82
C ASP A 52 -7.65 -1.58 4.19
N LEU A 53 -6.40 -1.99 4.03
CA LEU A 53 -5.31 -1.13 3.59
C LEU A 53 -4.41 -1.91 2.62
N ALA A 54 -4.09 -1.29 1.50
CA ALA A 54 -3.06 -1.78 0.58
C ALA A 54 -1.91 -0.79 0.56
N ILE A 55 -0.69 -1.28 0.79
CA ILE A 55 0.54 -0.49 0.70
C ILE A 55 1.29 -0.99 -0.52
N VAL A 56 1.52 -0.12 -1.50
CA VAL A 56 2.00 -0.50 -2.82
C VAL A 56 3.26 0.27 -3.16
N ASP A 57 4.34 -0.47 -3.44
CA ASP A 57 5.56 0.12 -3.98
C ASP A 57 5.32 0.55 -5.43
N LEU A 58 5.83 1.72 -5.79
CA LEU A 58 5.70 2.26 -7.14
C LEU A 58 6.46 1.42 -8.17
N PHE A 59 7.67 0.96 -7.84
CA PHE A 59 8.53 0.20 -8.74
C PHE A 59 8.55 -1.26 -8.33
N LEU A 60 8.03 -2.12 -9.20
CA LEU A 60 7.91 -3.55 -8.94
C LEU A 60 8.79 -4.34 -9.90
N LYS A 61 9.10 -5.59 -9.53
CA LYS A 61 9.84 -6.54 -10.35
C LYS A 61 9.20 -6.72 -11.73
N GLN A 62 7.88 -6.81 -11.77
CA GLN A 62 7.09 -6.89 -12.98
C GLN A 62 5.87 -6.01 -12.82
N GLY A 63 5.63 -5.15 -13.81
CA GLY A 63 4.56 -4.19 -13.75
C GLY A 63 4.91 -2.98 -12.90
N THR A 64 3.92 -2.23 -12.47
CA THR A 64 4.09 -1.01 -11.69
C THR A 64 3.06 -0.90 -10.58
N GLY A 65 3.42 -0.16 -9.53
CA GLY A 65 2.47 0.19 -8.48
C GLY A 65 1.34 1.07 -9.00
N LEU A 66 1.59 1.89 -10.02
CA LEU A 66 0.53 2.69 -10.65
C LEU A 66 -0.56 1.81 -11.25
N GLY A 67 -0.16 0.68 -11.87
CA GLY A 67 -1.12 -0.27 -12.41
C GLY A 67 -1.98 -0.91 -11.32
N VAL A 68 -1.39 -1.21 -10.17
CA VAL A 68 -2.15 -1.72 -9.03
C VAL A 68 -3.17 -0.70 -8.55
N VAL A 69 -2.75 0.54 -8.33
CA VAL A 69 -3.64 1.63 -7.88
C VAL A 69 -4.79 1.82 -8.87
N SER A 70 -4.47 1.87 -10.16
CA SER A 70 -5.48 2.06 -11.21
C SER A 70 -6.51 0.93 -11.21
N ALA A 71 -6.08 -0.31 -11.03
CA ALA A 71 -6.97 -1.47 -10.99
C ALA A 71 -7.89 -1.46 -9.77
N LEU A 72 -7.52 -0.76 -8.70
CA LEU A 72 -8.29 -0.69 -7.46
C LEU A 72 -9.19 0.54 -7.36
N LYS A 73 -9.39 1.26 -8.45
CA LYS A 73 -10.18 2.50 -8.46
C LYS A 73 -11.61 2.32 -7.99
N LYS A 74 -12.20 1.14 -8.23
CA LYS A 74 -13.59 0.84 -7.88
C LYS A 74 -13.74 0.09 -6.56
N ARG A 75 -12.71 0.10 -5.72
CA ARG A 75 -12.77 -0.56 -4.42
C ARG A 75 -13.81 0.08 -3.51
N LEU A 76 -14.10 -0.58 -2.38
CA LEU A 76 -14.99 -0.02 -1.37
C LEU A 76 -14.39 1.25 -0.77
N SER A 77 -15.23 2.21 -0.39
CA SER A 77 -14.75 3.48 0.17
C SER A 77 -13.97 3.33 1.48
N ALA A 78 -14.24 2.26 2.22
CA ALA A 78 -13.51 1.97 3.46
C ALA A 78 -12.10 1.40 3.19
N GLN A 79 -11.85 0.91 1.98
CA GLN A 79 -10.55 0.34 1.60
C GLN A 79 -9.62 1.46 1.12
N LYS A 80 -8.46 1.59 1.75
CA LYS A 80 -7.50 2.66 1.43
C LYS A 80 -6.28 2.09 0.73
N VAL A 81 -5.72 2.86 -0.20
CA VAL A 81 -4.52 2.49 -0.95
C VAL A 81 -3.47 3.57 -0.75
N ILE A 82 -2.31 3.16 -0.26
CA ILE A 82 -1.14 4.02 -0.05
C ILE A 82 -0.04 3.58 -1.02
N VAL A 83 0.65 4.56 -1.60
CA VAL A 83 1.84 4.30 -2.43
C VAL A 83 3.09 4.67 -1.64
N LEU A 84 4.10 3.79 -1.68
CA LEU A 84 5.44 4.07 -1.18
C LEU A 84 6.39 4.21 -2.36
N SER A 85 7.29 5.19 -2.32
CA SER A 85 8.26 5.41 -3.38
C SER A 85 9.51 6.08 -2.84
N ASN A 86 10.68 5.70 -3.38
CA ASN A 86 11.92 6.44 -3.12
C ASN A 86 11.95 7.78 -3.87
N TYR A 87 11.01 8.00 -4.79
CA TYR A 87 10.94 9.19 -5.63
C TYR A 87 9.56 9.83 -5.54
N ALA A 88 9.15 10.19 -4.32
CA ALA A 88 7.84 10.81 -4.08
C ALA A 88 7.88 12.30 -4.46
N THR A 89 8.14 12.58 -5.74
CA THR A 89 8.12 13.94 -6.28
C THR A 89 6.69 14.46 -6.35
N GLN A 90 6.54 15.76 -6.58
CA GLN A 90 5.22 16.36 -6.73
C GLN A 90 4.43 15.76 -7.88
N ASP A 91 5.10 15.48 -9.01
CA ASP A 91 4.46 14.87 -10.17
C ASP A 91 3.99 13.44 -9.86
N VAL A 92 4.81 12.65 -9.18
CA VAL A 92 4.44 11.29 -8.77
C VAL A 92 3.25 11.32 -7.83
N ARG A 93 3.24 12.24 -6.86
CA ARG A 93 2.13 12.38 -5.91
C ARG A 93 0.83 12.73 -6.63
N LYS A 94 0.88 13.65 -7.60
CA LYS A 94 -0.29 14.04 -8.41
C LYS A 94 -0.80 12.86 -9.24
N GLN A 95 0.11 12.14 -9.88
CA GLN A 95 -0.25 11.01 -10.72
C GLN A 95 -0.94 9.92 -9.90
N CYS A 96 -0.38 9.59 -8.73
CA CYS A 96 -0.97 8.59 -7.84
C CYS A 96 -2.36 9.02 -7.36
N ALA A 97 -2.52 10.28 -6.99
CA ALA A 97 -3.81 10.81 -6.54
C ALA A 97 -4.86 10.74 -7.65
N LEU A 98 -4.49 11.08 -8.89
CA LEU A 98 -5.38 11.01 -10.04
C LEU A 98 -5.85 9.57 -10.32
N LEU A 99 -5.00 8.59 -10.03
CA LEU A 99 -5.33 7.18 -10.18
C LEU A 99 -6.13 6.61 -9.00
N GLY A 100 -6.30 7.38 -7.94
CA GLY A 100 -7.14 6.99 -6.81
C GLY A 100 -6.39 6.57 -5.55
N ALA A 101 -5.09 6.83 -5.44
CA ALA A 101 -4.35 6.58 -4.20
C ALA A 101 -4.82 7.56 -3.11
N ASP A 102 -4.95 7.05 -1.90
CA ASP A 102 -5.37 7.87 -0.75
C ASP A 102 -4.21 8.67 -0.16
N ALA A 103 -2.99 8.17 -0.28
CA ALA A 103 -1.79 8.84 0.21
C ALA A 103 -0.55 8.32 -0.52
N VAL A 104 0.51 9.13 -0.53
CA VAL A 104 1.82 8.77 -1.07
C VAL A 104 2.86 9.16 -0.04
N PHE A 105 3.76 8.25 0.30
CA PHE A 105 4.86 8.52 1.24
C PHE A 105 6.20 8.17 0.61
N ASP A 106 7.21 8.96 0.93
CA ASP A 106 8.60 8.70 0.54
C ASP A 106 9.20 7.67 1.49
N LYS A 107 9.77 6.61 0.93
CA LYS A 107 10.36 5.50 1.71
C LYS A 107 11.53 5.93 2.59
N SER A 108 12.28 6.94 2.18
CA SER A 108 13.49 7.35 2.87
C SER A 108 13.26 8.50 3.86
N THR A 109 12.23 9.32 3.68
CA THR A 109 12.02 10.53 4.48
C THR A 109 10.68 10.59 5.19
N GLU A 110 9.70 9.74 4.84
CA GLU A 110 8.34 9.86 5.36
C GLU A 110 7.81 8.58 6.01
N ILE A 111 8.67 7.71 6.50
CA ILE A 111 8.23 6.49 7.20
C ILE A 111 7.44 6.84 8.48
N GLU A 112 7.84 7.89 9.20
CA GLU A 112 7.10 8.33 10.39
C GLU A 112 5.67 8.73 10.04
N GLN A 113 5.48 9.42 8.91
CA GLN A 113 4.16 9.82 8.44
C GLN A 113 3.31 8.60 8.06
N LEU A 114 3.93 7.57 7.48
CA LEU A 114 3.24 6.32 7.20
C LEU A 114 2.76 5.66 8.50
N LEU A 115 3.62 5.59 9.51
CA LEU A 115 3.26 5.01 10.81
C LEU A 115 2.12 5.80 11.45
N GLU A 116 2.18 7.12 11.39
CA GLU A 116 1.13 7.98 11.91
C GLU A 116 -0.19 7.77 11.18
N TYR A 117 -0.15 7.61 9.85
CA TYR A 117 -1.33 7.29 9.06
C TYR A 117 -1.98 6.00 9.55
N CYS A 118 -1.18 4.97 9.80
CA CYS A 118 -1.68 3.67 10.27
C CYS A 118 -2.22 3.75 11.70
N VAL A 119 -1.56 4.51 12.58
CA VAL A 119 -2.03 4.69 13.96
C VAL A 119 -3.40 5.40 13.98
N ASN A 120 -3.58 6.37 13.11
CA ASN A 120 -4.82 7.15 13.02
C ASN A 120 -5.81 6.59 12.00
N PHE A 121 -5.58 5.38 11.51
CA PHE A 121 -6.39 4.78 10.45
C PHE A 121 -7.85 4.67 10.84
N ASN A 122 -8.72 5.15 9.95
CA ASN A 122 -10.17 5.05 10.07
C ASN A 122 -10.75 4.59 8.74
N PRO A 123 -11.30 3.37 8.67
CA PRO A 123 -11.81 2.82 7.41
C PRO A 123 -13.13 3.41 6.94
N SER A 124 -13.79 4.22 7.76
CA SER A 124 -15.10 4.80 7.38
C SER A 124 -15.02 5.93 6.36
#